data_c123438d3476a97403b5f750a4b2d53e
#
_entry.id   c123438d3476a97403b5f750a4b2d53e
#
_cell.length_a   1.000
_cell.length_b   1.000
_cell.length_c   1.000
_cell.angle_alpha   90.00
_cell.angle_beta   90.00
_cell.angle_gamma   90.00
#
_symmetry.space_group_name_H-M   'P 1'
#
loop_
_entity.id
_entity.type
_entity.pdbx_description
1 polymer ?
#
loop_
_entity_poly.entity_id
_entity_poly.type
_entity_poly.pdbx_seq_one_letter_code
_entity_poly.pdbx_strand_id
1 'polypeptide(L)'
;HQFIPFTQSAGGQNTGAVLVNGDIGGDLVINGSWSVSGYHSIGRPSSVTNLDADDLQQGGSAVAIHASVGGGVTIEGMGVEDDVDDDGDGITESAGDTNDDLSATILTYGSAPTIAIETDGVNNIVIGTTSSGYGLHVQGTLAASGVYDNVDATAIRIAGSGASTVSIADGITLDRLVSAGASNGSAYGVVIGPNASTSVLLQRGVLAANVTSDNAEEAVSVLINAGGNMPTLTNSGTIRSQLFGEIGAATGIRDQSGTLTTINNTGAIIALLIPTDADPADSIPAPPATGPAVAIDVSANTTGVTINQTADVVFNDEDTVDDDVNARPTIQIYGDILLGSGADTINLLKGDIIGDVSFGAGADSLTINNAARFAGGITDSDGALTINV
;
A
#
# COMPACT_ATOMS: atom_id res chain seq x y z
N HIS A 1 -23.58 13.51 2.69
CA HIS A 1 -22.16 13.87 2.84
C HIS A 1 -21.93 14.33 4.29
N GLN A 2 -20.95 13.75 4.95
CA GLN A 2 -20.36 14.31 6.16
C GLN A 2 -18.96 14.79 5.79
N PHE A 3 -18.83 16.09 5.69
CA PHE A 3 -17.60 16.78 5.33
C PHE A 3 -16.86 17.18 6.63
N ILE A 4 -15.58 16.85 6.72
CA ILE A 4 -14.74 17.21 7.87
C ILE A 4 -13.52 17.98 7.33
N PRO A 5 -13.63 19.31 7.15
CA PRO A 5 -12.56 20.15 6.63
C PRO A 5 -11.79 20.80 7.77
N PHE A 6 -10.78 20.14 8.36
CA PHE A 6 -9.95 20.78 9.39
C PHE A 6 -8.52 20.26 9.40
N THR A 7 -7.60 21.12 9.86
CA THR A 7 -6.27 20.71 10.32
C THR A 7 -6.39 20.37 11.80
N GLN A 8 -6.14 19.12 12.17
CA GLN A 8 -6.12 18.68 13.56
C GLN A 8 -4.87 17.88 13.86
N SER A 9 -4.29 18.18 15.02
CA SER A 9 -3.23 17.37 15.61
C SER A 9 -3.74 16.80 16.92
N ALA A 10 -3.69 15.49 17.09
CA ALA A 10 -4.04 14.80 18.31
C ALA A 10 -2.79 14.16 18.90
N GLY A 11 -2.51 14.46 20.16
CA GLY A 11 -1.42 13.88 20.93
C GLY A 11 -1.94 13.13 22.15
N GLY A 12 -1.22 12.11 22.57
CA GLY A 12 -1.55 11.31 23.75
C GLY A 12 -1.82 9.84 23.41
N GLN A 13 -1.75 9.01 24.44
CA GLN A 13 -1.91 7.56 24.29
C GLN A 13 -3.30 7.20 23.75
N ASN A 14 -3.36 6.38 22.69
CA ASN A 14 -4.58 5.89 22.05
C ASN A 14 -5.56 6.96 21.54
N THR A 15 -5.11 8.20 21.34
CA THR A 15 -5.95 9.22 20.72
C THR A 15 -5.89 9.13 19.20
N GLY A 16 -7.05 9.22 18.54
CA GLY A 16 -7.19 9.33 17.08
C GLY A 16 -7.70 10.72 16.68
N ALA A 17 -7.58 11.08 15.42
CA ALA A 17 -8.08 12.35 14.90
C ALA A 17 -9.54 12.26 14.42
N VAL A 18 -9.88 11.18 13.71
CA VAL A 18 -11.24 10.88 13.24
C VAL A 18 -11.66 9.52 13.79
N LEU A 19 -12.82 9.47 14.46
CA LEU A 19 -13.36 8.23 15.01
C LEU A 19 -14.83 8.08 14.60
N VAL A 20 -15.14 7.05 13.82
CA VAL A 20 -16.48 6.70 13.38
C VAL A 20 -16.96 5.47 14.16
N ASN A 21 -17.83 5.69 15.15
CA ASN A 21 -18.41 4.63 16.01
C ASN A 21 -19.90 4.38 15.73
N GLY A 22 -20.49 5.10 14.79
CA GLY A 22 -21.91 4.94 14.41
C GLY A 22 -22.06 4.97 12.90
N ASP A 23 -23.08 4.29 12.40
CA ASP A 23 -23.33 4.17 10.97
C ASP A 23 -23.55 5.53 10.30
N ILE A 24 -22.90 5.73 9.16
CA ILE A 24 -23.06 6.88 8.27
C ILE A 24 -23.87 6.41 7.07
N GLY A 25 -25.03 7.03 6.81
CA GLY A 25 -25.91 6.63 5.70
C GLY A 25 -25.44 7.06 4.30
N GLY A 26 -24.54 8.04 4.22
CA GLY A 26 -23.97 8.56 2.96
C GLY A 26 -22.46 8.38 2.93
N ASP A 27 -21.78 9.24 2.17
CA ASP A 27 -20.33 9.25 2.04
C ASP A 27 -19.65 9.86 3.27
N LEU A 28 -18.46 9.35 3.58
CA LEU A 28 -17.50 9.97 4.48
C LEU A 28 -16.36 10.56 3.66
N VAL A 29 -16.27 11.87 3.63
CA VAL A 29 -15.18 12.59 2.94
C VAL A 29 -14.27 13.23 3.98
N ILE A 30 -12.99 12.98 3.89
CA ILE A 30 -11.96 13.49 4.79
C ILE A 30 -10.98 14.35 3.96
N ASN A 31 -10.94 15.63 4.31
CA ASN A 31 -10.10 16.64 3.68
C ASN A 31 -9.17 17.29 4.73
N GLY A 32 -8.14 18.01 4.26
CA GLY A 32 -7.22 18.77 5.10
C GLY A 32 -6.12 17.93 5.75
N SER A 33 -5.42 18.53 6.72
CA SER A 33 -4.24 17.90 7.34
C SER A 33 -4.57 17.35 8.72
N TRP A 34 -4.31 16.05 8.90
CA TRP A 34 -4.57 15.31 10.13
C TRP A 34 -3.30 14.63 10.62
N SER A 35 -2.92 14.81 11.87
CA SER A 35 -1.79 14.09 12.44
C SER A 35 -2.10 13.56 13.83
N VAL A 36 -1.61 12.36 14.10
CA VAL A 36 -1.72 11.74 15.42
C VAL A 36 -0.32 11.33 15.89
N SER A 37 0.02 11.76 17.10
CA SER A 37 1.26 11.37 17.76
C SER A 37 0.98 11.06 19.23
N GLY A 38 1.40 9.89 19.68
CA GLY A 38 1.44 9.56 21.10
C GLY A 38 2.74 10.00 21.78
N TYR A 39 3.71 10.45 20.97
CA TYR A 39 5.02 10.85 21.43
C TYR A 39 5.11 12.36 21.63
N HIS A 40 6.08 12.80 22.46
CA HIS A 40 6.45 14.21 22.55
C HIS A 40 7.14 14.70 21.28
N SER A 41 7.70 13.79 20.49
CA SER A 41 8.38 14.11 19.23
C SER A 41 7.76 13.38 18.05
N ILE A 42 7.61 14.07 16.92
CA ILE A 42 7.19 13.50 15.62
C ILE A 42 8.40 13.03 14.78
N GLY A 43 9.61 13.16 15.30
CA GLY A 43 10.85 12.73 14.67
C GLY A 43 11.64 11.81 15.58
N ARG A 44 12.39 10.88 14.98
CA ARG A 44 13.28 9.99 15.74
C ARG A 44 14.30 10.83 16.50
N PRO A 45 14.40 10.68 17.83
CA PRO A 45 15.42 11.40 18.60
C PRO A 45 16.82 10.88 18.26
N SER A 46 17.80 11.77 18.25
CA SER A 46 19.21 11.42 18.03
C SER A 46 19.81 10.53 19.13
N SER A 47 19.13 10.41 20.27
CA SER A 47 19.52 9.53 21.38
C SER A 47 18.28 9.01 22.09
N VAL A 48 18.10 7.69 22.09
CA VAL A 48 17.02 6.99 22.81
C VAL A 48 17.26 6.90 24.30
N THR A 49 18.46 7.21 24.78
CA THR A 49 18.84 7.10 26.20
C THR A 49 18.19 8.14 27.10
N ASN A 50 17.63 9.17 26.52
CA ASN A 50 16.97 10.27 27.25
C ASN A 50 15.44 10.16 27.24
N LEU A 51 14.88 9.09 26.66
CA LEU A 51 13.44 8.87 26.63
C LEU A 51 12.98 8.20 27.91
N ASP A 52 11.90 8.68 28.47
CA ASP A 52 11.22 8.01 29.59
C ASP A 52 9.86 7.40 29.15
N ALA A 53 9.10 6.85 30.10
CA ALA A 53 7.92 6.05 29.79
C ALA A 53 6.78 6.84 29.12
N ASP A 54 6.68 8.14 29.34
CA ASP A 54 5.65 8.96 28.71
C ASP A 54 6.06 9.41 27.29
N ASP A 55 7.34 9.51 27.01
CA ASP A 55 7.83 9.72 25.64
C ASP A 55 7.54 8.55 24.72
N LEU A 56 7.38 7.34 25.26
CA LEU A 56 7.09 6.12 24.52
C LEU A 56 5.57 5.84 24.33
N GLN A 57 4.71 6.71 24.81
CA GLN A 57 3.26 6.58 24.60
C GLN A 57 2.93 6.75 23.12
N GLN A 58 2.09 5.85 22.61
CA GLN A 58 1.69 5.83 21.20
C GLN A 58 0.26 6.32 21.02
N GLY A 59 -0.01 7.03 19.94
CA GLY A 59 -1.34 7.43 19.52
C GLY A 59 -2.18 6.25 19.01
N GLY A 60 -3.46 6.50 18.77
CA GLY A 60 -4.34 5.62 18.01
C GLY A 60 -4.25 5.89 16.51
N SER A 61 -5.14 5.28 15.74
CA SER A 61 -5.25 5.53 14.30
C SER A 61 -5.68 6.97 14.01
N ALA A 62 -5.10 7.60 12.99
CA ALA A 62 -5.53 8.93 12.60
C ALA A 62 -6.99 8.90 12.14
N VAL A 63 -7.37 7.90 11.36
CA VAL A 63 -8.76 7.63 10.99
C VAL A 63 -9.13 6.22 11.43
N ALA A 64 -10.08 6.10 12.35
CA ALA A 64 -10.61 4.83 12.84
C ALA A 64 -12.10 4.71 12.49
N ILE A 65 -12.47 3.68 11.74
CA ILE A 65 -13.84 3.42 11.31
C ILE A 65 -14.28 2.07 11.90
N HIS A 66 -15.20 2.12 12.86
CA HIS A 66 -15.74 0.96 13.56
C HIS A 66 -17.24 0.76 13.27
N ALA A 67 -17.78 1.44 12.26
CA ALA A 67 -19.18 1.36 11.86
C ALA A 67 -19.31 1.44 10.34
N SER A 68 -20.48 1.12 9.80
CA SER A 68 -20.73 1.11 8.37
C SER A 68 -20.82 2.53 7.79
N VAL A 69 -20.35 2.69 6.55
CA VAL A 69 -20.46 3.92 5.76
C VAL A 69 -21.18 3.59 4.46
N GLY A 70 -22.43 3.98 4.33
CA GLY A 70 -23.31 3.54 3.26
C GLY A 70 -22.92 4.01 1.86
N GLY A 71 -22.27 5.18 1.75
CA GLY A 71 -21.81 5.73 0.49
C GLY A 71 -20.34 5.41 0.16
N GLY A 72 -19.51 5.12 1.15
CA GLY A 72 -18.08 4.91 0.97
C GLY A 72 -17.21 5.97 1.64
N VAL A 73 -15.89 5.82 1.52
CA VAL A 73 -14.90 6.66 2.19
C VAL A 73 -13.97 7.27 1.15
N THR A 74 -13.86 8.60 1.16
CA THR A 74 -12.92 9.35 0.33
C THR A 74 -11.92 10.09 1.22
N ILE A 75 -10.63 9.88 0.98
CA ILE A 75 -9.54 10.74 1.44
C ILE A 75 -9.24 11.67 0.27
N GLU A 76 -9.67 12.91 0.39
CA GLU A 76 -9.73 13.85 -0.73
C GLU A 76 -8.33 14.26 -1.22
N GLY A 77 -8.19 14.37 -2.52
CA GLY A 77 -7.01 14.87 -3.21
C GLY A 77 -7.15 16.35 -3.57
N MET A 78 -6.19 16.88 -4.26
CA MET A 78 -6.38 18.12 -5.04
C MET A 78 -7.43 17.82 -6.11
N GLY A 79 -8.37 18.72 -6.30
CA GLY A 79 -9.32 18.65 -7.40
C GLY A 79 -8.60 18.52 -8.75
N VAL A 80 -9.26 17.95 -9.72
CA VAL A 80 -8.79 18.00 -11.11
C VAL A 80 -8.81 19.46 -11.53
N GLU A 81 -7.71 19.98 -12.09
CA GLU A 81 -7.72 21.31 -12.72
C GLU A 81 -8.72 21.29 -13.87
N ASP A 82 -9.96 21.66 -13.61
CA ASP A 82 -10.96 21.88 -14.62
C ASP A 82 -11.40 23.36 -14.61
N ASP A 83 -12.30 23.74 -15.52
CA ASP A 83 -12.81 25.11 -15.59
C ASP A 83 -13.99 25.35 -14.62
N VAL A 84 -14.09 24.59 -13.53
CA VAL A 84 -15.17 24.68 -12.53
C VAL A 84 -14.61 25.33 -11.26
N ASP A 85 -15.37 26.21 -10.65
CA ASP A 85 -15.10 26.80 -9.34
C ASP A 85 -15.67 25.86 -8.27
N ASP A 86 -14.86 24.90 -7.82
CA ASP A 86 -15.29 23.83 -6.90
C ASP A 86 -15.34 24.28 -5.45
N ASP A 87 -14.54 25.27 -5.04
CA ASP A 87 -14.56 25.81 -3.69
C ASP A 87 -15.53 27.00 -3.51
N GLY A 88 -16.06 27.53 -4.61
CA GLY A 88 -17.07 28.60 -4.62
C GLY A 88 -16.50 29.98 -4.33
N ASP A 89 -15.21 30.22 -4.50
CA ASP A 89 -14.56 31.51 -4.27
C ASP A 89 -14.69 32.49 -5.44
N GLY A 90 -15.16 32.03 -6.59
CA GLY A 90 -15.39 32.80 -7.80
C GLY A 90 -14.20 32.82 -8.76
N ILE A 91 -13.20 32.01 -8.52
CA ILE A 91 -12.04 31.79 -9.39
C ILE A 91 -12.14 30.34 -9.91
N THR A 92 -11.98 30.15 -11.20
CA THR A 92 -11.93 28.80 -11.78
C THR A 92 -10.59 28.15 -11.47
N GLU A 93 -10.59 26.85 -11.20
CA GLU A 93 -9.41 26.08 -10.86
C GLU A 93 -8.45 26.02 -12.04
N SER A 94 -7.52 26.95 -12.05
CA SER A 94 -6.47 27.06 -13.05
C SER A 94 -5.11 27.12 -12.36
N ALA A 95 -4.06 26.78 -13.07
CA ALA A 95 -2.67 26.85 -12.57
C ALA A 95 -2.35 28.26 -12.06
N GLY A 96 -2.57 28.52 -10.78
CA GLY A 96 -2.40 29.81 -10.12
C GLY A 96 -3.48 30.15 -9.11
N ASP A 97 -4.55 29.37 -9.04
CA ASP A 97 -5.45 29.39 -7.90
C ASP A 97 -4.74 28.74 -6.70
N THR A 98 -4.64 29.48 -5.62
CA THR A 98 -3.95 29.04 -4.40
C THR A 98 -4.92 28.58 -3.32
N ASN A 99 -6.21 28.61 -3.60
CA ASN A 99 -7.28 28.21 -2.70
C ASN A 99 -7.95 26.92 -3.15
N ASP A 100 -7.41 26.27 -4.18
CA ASP A 100 -7.83 24.94 -4.61
C ASP A 100 -7.92 23.96 -3.44
N ASP A 101 -8.82 23.01 -3.56
CA ASP A 101 -9.05 21.96 -2.58
C ASP A 101 -7.74 21.36 -2.09
N LEU A 102 -7.45 21.58 -0.81
CA LEU A 102 -6.22 21.11 -0.21
C LEU A 102 -6.24 19.58 -0.15
N SER A 103 -5.33 18.96 -0.86
CA SER A 103 -5.11 17.52 -0.75
C SER A 103 -4.98 17.09 0.71
N ALA A 104 -5.78 16.12 1.13
CA ALA A 104 -5.68 15.58 2.47
C ALA A 104 -4.29 14.99 2.72
N THR A 105 -3.74 15.30 3.90
CA THR A 105 -2.50 14.71 4.38
C THR A 105 -2.73 14.12 5.75
N ILE A 106 -2.69 12.79 5.85
CA ILE A 106 -2.99 12.07 7.09
C ILE A 106 -1.75 11.33 7.55
N LEU A 107 -1.31 11.66 8.78
CA LEU A 107 -0.08 11.15 9.36
C LEU A 107 -0.35 10.46 10.70
N THR A 108 0.25 9.30 10.90
CA THR A 108 0.28 8.61 12.19
C THR A 108 1.71 8.33 12.61
N TYR A 109 2.02 8.66 13.84
CA TYR A 109 3.31 8.38 14.47
C TYR A 109 3.10 7.35 15.59
N GLY A 110 3.59 6.14 15.38
CA GLY A 110 3.42 5.00 16.28
C GLY A 110 2.95 3.74 15.54
N SER A 111 2.57 2.71 16.31
CA SER A 111 2.20 1.39 15.77
C SER A 111 0.76 1.29 15.25
N ALA A 112 -0.11 2.26 15.57
CA ALA A 112 -1.48 2.25 15.09
C ALA A 112 -1.54 2.54 13.57
N PRO A 113 -2.43 1.89 12.80
CA PRO A 113 -2.61 2.19 11.40
C PRO A 113 -3.03 3.65 11.16
N THR A 114 -2.59 4.25 10.06
CA THR A 114 -3.05 5.59 9.70
C THR A 114 -4.55 5.59 9.40
N ILE A 115 -5.01 4.61 8.60
CA ILE A 115 -6.44 4.29 8.45
C ILE A 115 -6.69 2.89 9.00
N ALA A 116 -7.60 2.75 9.95
CA ALA A 116 -8.11 1.49 10.45
C ALA A 116 -9.60 1.37 10.15
N ILE A 117 -10.01 0.34 9.40
CA ILE A 117 -11.41 -0.05 9.22
C ILE A 117 -11.55 -1.42 9.89
N GLU A 118 -11.98 -1.43 11.13
CA GLU A 118 -11.90 -2.62 11.97
C GLU A 118 -13.14 -2.83 12.82
N THR A 119 -13.62 -4.09 12.86
CA THR A 119 -14.76 -4.43 13.72
C THR A 119 -14.33 -4.60 15.17
N ASP A 120 -15.28 -4.34 16.07
CA ASP A 120 -15.17 -4.64 17.51
C ASP A 120 -15.44 -6.12 17.84
N GLY A 121 -15.74 -6.95 16.82
CA GLY A 121 -16.10 -8.36 16.97
C GLY A 121 -17.60 -8.60 17.22
N VAL A 122 -18.43 -7.55 17.24
CA VAL A 122 -19.88 -7.63 17.47
C VAL A 122 -20.66 -7.37 16.18
N ASN A 123 -20.33 -6.27 15.47
CA ASN A 123 -21.05 -5.84 14.29
C ASN A 123 -20.19 -5.99 13.03
N ASN A 124 -20.84 -6.30 11.91
CA ASN A 124 -20.19 -6.22 10.60
C ASN A 124 -20.08 -4.76 10.17
N ILE A 125 -19.02 -4.46 9.42
CA ILE A 125 -18.83 -3.17 8.76
C ILE A 125 -19.01 -3.34 7.26
N VAL A 126 -19.82 -2.50 6.67
CA VAL A 126 -19.99 -2.39 5.22
C VAL A 126 -19.62 -0.97 4.81
N ILE A 127 -18.59 -0.85 3.99
CA ILE A 127 -18.24 0.38 3.31
C ILE A 127 -18.86 0.31 1.93
N GLY A 128 -19.83 1.18 1.67
CA GLY A 128 -20.53 1.28 0.39
C GLY A 128 -19.64 1.91 -0.69
N THR A 129 -20.25 2.38 -1.76
CA THR A 129 -19.54 2.89 -2.94
C THR A 129 -19.63 4.41 -3.01
N THR A 130 -18.49 5.08 -3.16
CA THR A 130 -18.40 6.53 -3.42
C THR A 130 -18.89 6.88 -4.83
N SER A 131 -19.06 8.16 -5.11
CA SER A 131 -19.41 8.63 -6.47
C SER A 131 -18.36 8.26 -7.52
N SER A 132 -17.09 8.06 -7.11
CA SER A 132 -16.01 7.59 -7.98
C SER A 132 -16.06 6.09 -8.32
N GLY A 133 -16.99 5.34 -7.73
CA GLY A 133 -17.18 3.91 -8.01
C GLY A 133 -16.33 2.97 -7.18
N TYR A 134 -15.73 3.43 -6.05
CA TYR A 134 -14.94 2.61 -5.14
C TYR A 134 -15.43 2.76 -3.70
N GLY A 135 -15.22 1.72 -2.89
CA GLY A 135 -15.60 1.80 -1.47
C GLY A 135 -14.64 2.62 -0.63
N LEU A 136 -13.34 2.48 -0.88
CA LEU A 136 -12.31 3.35 -0.30
C LEU A 136 -11.53 4.01 -1.43
N HIS A 137 -11.60 5.33 -1.50
CA HIS A 137 -10.88 6.14 -2.48
C HIS A 137 -9.85 7.04 -1.78
N VAL A 138 -8.57 6.81 -2.02
CA VAL A 138 -7.48 7.58 -1.44
C VAL A 138 -6.81 8.43 -2.51
N GLN A 139 -7.19 9.68 -2.58
CA GLN A 139 -6.60 10.69 -3.46
C GLN A 139 -5.58 11.57 -2.71
N GLY A 140 -5.63 11.60 -1.39
CA GLY A 140 -4.70 12.31 -0.53
C GLY A 140 -3.45 11.49 -0.18
N THR A 141 -2.57 12.09 0.62
CA THR A 141 -1.35 11.45 1.13
C THR A 141 -1.60 10.78 2.47
N LEU A 142 -1.21 9.52 2.61
CA LEU A 142 -1.20 8.78 3.86
C LEU A 142 0.23 8.39 4.22
N ALA A 143 0.63 8.65 5.48
CA ALA A 143 1.91 8.18 5.97
C ALA A 143 1.80 7.65 7.41
N ALA A 144 2.37 6.48 7.63
CA ALA A 144 2.60 5.89 8.93
C ALA A 144 4.09 5.88 9.25
N SER A 145 4.46 6.23 10.47
CA SER A 145 5.86 6.22 10.92
C SER A 145 5.96 5.57 12.29
N GLY A 146 6.77 4.53 12.40
CA GLY A 146 7.09 3.89 13.67
C GLY A 146 7.89 4.78 14.64
N VAL A 147 8.52 5.83 14.17
CA VAL A 147 9.33 6.85 14.87
C VAL A 147 10.47 6.29 15.70
N TYR A 148 10.20 5.41 16.67
CA TYR A 148 11.20 4.78 17.54
C TYR A 148 11.56 3.36 17.09
N ASP A 149 12.67 2.84 17.62
CA ASP A 149 13.09 1.46 17.36
C ASP A 149 12.05 0.45 17.86
N ASN A 150 11.88 -0.62 17.12
CA ASN A 150 10.96 -1.73 17.39
C ASN A 150 9.47 -1.33 17.40
N VAL A 151 9.11 -0.27 16.70
CA VAL A 151 7.72 0.13 16.50
C VAL A 151 7.34 -0.08 15.04
N ASP A 152 6.37 -0.96 14.81
CA ASP A 152 5.83 -1.21 13.48
C ASP A 152 5.05 -0.01 12.95
N ALA A 153 4.96 0.11 11.64
CA ALA A 153 4.17 1.12 10.95
C ALA A 153 3.20 0.48 9.97
N THR A 154 1.94 0.92 9.97
CA THR A 154 0.93 0.46 9.01
C THR A 154 0.16 1.66 8.45
N ALA A 155 0.10 1.78 7.11
CA ALA A 155 -0.65 2.89 6.54
C ALA A 155 -2.17 2.60 6.50
N ILE A 156 -2.59 1.48 5.94
CA ILE A 156 -4.01 1.09 5.88
C ILE A 156 -4.18 -0.33 6.42
N ARG A 157 -5.10 -0.51 7.35
CA ARG A 157 -5.51 -1.83 7.84
C ARG A 157 -7.02 -1.99 7.81
N ILE A 158 -7.46 -3.10 7.21
CA ILE A 158 -8.87 -3.47 7.10
C ILE A 158 -8.99 -4.88 7.67
N ALA A 159 -9.75 -5.07 8.77
CA ALA A 159 -9.83 -6.36 9.43
C ALA A 159 -11.16 -6.56 10.16
N GLY A 160 -11.72 -7.76 10.03
CA GLY A 160 -12.78 -8.24 10.90
C GLY A 160 -12.21 -8.90 12.16
N SER A 161 -13.06 -9.12 13.16
CA SER A 161 -12.69 -9.76 14.43
C SER A 161 -13.77 -10.76 14.87
N GLY A 162 -13.35 -11.91 15.36
CA GLY A 162 -14.27 -12.98 15.75
C GLY A 162 -15.09 -13.50 14.58
N ALA A 163 -16.41 -13.35 14.64
CA ALA A 163 -17.31 -13.69 13.53
C ALA A 163 -17.72 -12.48 12.67
N SER A 164 -17.32 -11.27 13.07
CA SER A 164 -17.68 -10.04 12.39
C SER A 164 -16.74 -9.75 11.22
N THR A 165 -17.31 -9.22 10.15
CA THR A 165 -16.63 -9.02 8.87
C THR A 165 -16.55 -7.55 8.50
N VAL A 166 -15.54 -7.20 7.70
CA VAL A 166 -15.47 -5.92 6.99
C VAL A 166 -15.59 -6.18 5.49
N SER A 167 -16.49 -5.49 4.82
CA SER A 167 -16.67 -5.55 3.37
C SER A 167 -16.50 -4.16 2.76
N ILE A 168 -15.57 -4.03 1.82
CA ILE A 168 -15.38 -2.81 1.02
C ILE A 168 -16.00 -3.06 -0.36
N ALA A 169 -17.08 -2.34 -0.68
CA ALA A 169 -17.75 -2.47 -1.96
C ALA A 169 -16.86 -1.92 -3.11
N ASP A 170 -16.96 -2.53 -4.27
CA ASP A 170 -16.35 -2.09 -5.54
C ASP A 170 -14.84 -1.84 -5.54
N GLY A 171 -14.18 -2.09 -4.39
CA GLY A 171 -12.72 -2.05 -4.30
C GLY A 171 -12.14 -0.86 -3.57
N ILE A 172 -10.81 -0.82 -3.60
CA ILE A 172 -9.97 0.23 -3.02
C ILE A 172 -9.15 0.86 -4.15
N THR A 173 -9.11 2.18 -4.24
CA THR A 173 -8.20 2.87 -5.15
C THR A 173 -7.26 3.80 -4.40
N LEU A 174 -5.98 3.80 -4.80
CA LEU A 174 -4.90 4.60 -4.22
C LEU A 174 -4.25 5.42 -5.33
N ASP A 175 -4.55 6.72 -5.38
CA ASP A 175 -4.15 7.61 -6.48
C ASP A 175 -2.93 8.48 -6.14
N ARG A 176 -2.56 8.54 -4.86
CA ARG A 176 -1.43 9.32 -4.36
C ARG A 176 -0.48 8.47 -3.52
N LEU A 177 0.33 9.14 -2.68
CA LEU A 177 1.29 8.48 -1.81
C LEU A 177 0.60 7.81 -0.61
N VAL A 178 0.76 6.51 -0.51
CA VAL A 178 0.48 5.73 0.70
C VAL A 178 1.78 5.09 1.17
N SER A 179 2.25 5.43 2.37
CA SER A 179 3.55 4.97 2.83
C SER A 179 3.54 4.54 4.29
N ALA A 180 4.37 3.55 4.59
CA ALA A 180 4.71 3.14 5.94
C ALA A 180 6.23 3.09 6.11
N GLY A 181 6.75 3.59 7.22
CA GLY A 181 8.17 3.60 7.52
C GLY A 181 8.46 3.22 8.97
N ALA A 182 9.40 2.30 9.19
CA ALA A 182 9.80 1.85 10.51
C ALA A 182 11.33 1.78 10.67
N SER A 183 11.80 1.87 11.94
CA SER A 183 13.18 1.65 12.32
C SER A 183 13.24 0.49 13.29
N ASN A 184 13.98 -0.57 12.94
CA ASN A 184 14.02 -1.82 13.73
C ASN A 184 12.62 -2.35 14.11
N GLY A 185 11.63 -2.05 13.27
CA GLY A 185 10.24 -2.52 13.28
C GLY A 185 9.82 -2.81 11.86
N SER A 186 8.71 -3.49 11.67
CA SER A 186 8.18 -3.83 10.35
C SER A 186 7.28 -2.73 9.78
N ALA A 187 7.21 -2.62 8.46
CA ALA A 187 6.40 -1.62 7.78
C ALA A 187 5.42 -2.27 6.80
N TYR A 188 4.14 -1.86 6.87
CA TYR A 188 3.06 -2.40 6.05
C TYR A 188 2.29 -1.26 5.36
N GLY A 189 2.21 -1.32 4.03
CA GLY A 189 1.44 -0.33 3.25
C GLY A 189 -0.06 -0.55 3.39
N VAL A 190 -0.59 -1.60 2.79
CA VAL A 190 -2.00 -2.01 2.88
C VAL A 190 -2.09 -3.42 3.44
N VAL A 191 -2.89 -3.60 4.49
CA VAL A 191 -3.17 -4.89 5.12
C VAL A 191 -4.65 -5.23 4.99
N ILE A 192 -4.96 -6.30 4.24
CA ILE A 192 -6.28 -6.94 4.24
C ILE A 192 -6.23 -8.08 5.25
N GLY A 193 -6.76 -7.82 6.43
CA GLY A 193 -6.73 -8.73 7.56
C GLY A 193 -7.78 -9.84 7.49
N PRO A 194 -7.84 -10.69 8.51
CA PRO A 194 -8.84 -11.74 8.60
C PRO A 194 -10.26 -11.16 8.54
N ASN A 195 -11.19 -11.90 7.94
CA ASN A 195 -12.60 -11.52 7.78
C ASN A 195 -12.81 -10.16 7.08
N ALA A 196 -11.81 -9.67 6.35
CA ALA A 196 -11.93 -8.50 5.49
C ALA A 196 -12.04 -8.93 4.03
N SER A 197 -12.87 -8.23 3.26
CA SER A 197 -13.07 -8.51 1.84
C SER A 197 -13.18 -7.24 1.01
N THR A 198 -12.53 -7.28 -0.16
CA THR A 198 -12.65 -6.28 -1.22
C THR A 198 -12.48 -6.95 -2.58
N SER A 199 -13.09 -6.41 -3.62
CA SER A 199 -13.03 -7.01 -4.96
C SER A 199 -11.69 -6.75 -5.67
N VAL A 200 -11.11 -5.58 -5.45
CA VAL A 200 -9.89 -5.13 -6.14
C VAL A 200 -9.13 -4.09 -5.32
N LEU A 201 -7.81 -4.10 -5.43
CA LEU A 201 -6.95 -2.97 -5.11
C LEU A 201 -6.43 -2.37 -6.43
N LEU A 202 -6.81 -1.14 -6.72
CA LEU A 202 -6.33 -0.35 -7.84
C LEU A 202 -5.29 0.65 -7.33
N GLN A 203 -4.04 0.43 -7.72
CA GLN A 203 -2.89 1.23 -7.32
C GLN A 203 -2.42 2.08 -8.49
N ARG A 204 -2.54 3.40 -8.39
CA ARG A 204 -2.15 4.36 -9.44
C ARG A 204 -1.00 5.27 -9.00
N GLY A 205 -0.96 5.65 -7.73
CA GLY A 205 0.07 6.49 -7.15
C GLY A 205 1.33 5.73 -6.71
N VAL A 206 1.81 6.01 -5.52
CA VAL A 206 2.94 5.31 -4.89
C VAL A 206 2.49 4.63 -3.61
N LEU A 207 2.62 3.31 -3.56
CA LEU A 207 2.44 2.53 -2.34
C LEU A 207 3.81 2.03 -1.88
N ALA A 208 4.26 2.48 -0.71
CA ALA A 208 5.61 2.20 -0.23
C ALA A 208 5.64 1.66 1.20
N ALA A 209 6.45 0.63 1.43
CA ALA A 209 6.87 0.18 2.75
C ALA A 209 8.38 0.27 2.85
N ASN A 210 8.89 0.98 3.86
CA ASN A 210 10.31 1.21 4.05
C ASN A 210 10.72 0.83 5.47
N VAL A 211 11.77 0.05 5.59
CA VAL A 211 12.34 -0.34 6.89
C VAL A 211 13.82 -0.01 6.91
N THR A 212 14.29 0.59 7.99
CA THR A 212 15.71 0.68 8.30
C THR A 212 15.98 -0.26 9.46
N SER A 213 16.73 -1.34 9.23
CA SER A 213 16.95 -2.36 10.26
C SER A 213 18.21 -3.16 10.01
N ASP A 214 18.90 -3.50 11.11
CA ASP A 214 19.95 -4.51 11.16
C ASP A 214 19.47 -5.81 11.85
N ASN A 215 18.16 -5.93 12.08
CA ASN A 215 17.47 -7.09 12.62
C ASN A 215 16.57 -7.71 11.53
N ALA A 216 16.00 -8.87 11.78
CA ALA A 216 15.20 -9.60 10.80
C ALA A 216 13.75 -9.02 10.65
N GLU A 217 13.65 -7.73 10.33
CA GLU A 217 12.39 -7.01 10.12
C GLU A 217 11.93 -7.09 8.66
N GLU A 218 10.68 -6.69 8.39
CA GLU A 218 10.13 -6.78 7.05
C GLU A 218 9.45 -5.49 6.56
N ALA A 219 9.62 -5.20 5.28
CA ALA A 219 8.87 -4.18 4.54
C ALA A 219 7.91 -4.87 3.57
N VAL A 220 6.59 -4.66 3.74
CA VAL A 220 5.57 -5.27 2.89
C VAL A 220 4.58 -4.21 2.41
N SER A 221 4.53 -3.96 1.09
CA SER A 221 3.62 -2.93 0.57
C SER A 221 2.16 -3.39 0.54
N VAL A 222 1.88 -4.63 0.13
CA VAL A 222 0.53 -5.21 0.17
C VAL A 222 0.58 -6.55 0.89
N LEU A 223 -0.19 -6.69 1.95
CA LEU A 223 -0.32 -7.91 2.72
C LEU A 223 -1.79 -8.35 2.76
N ILE A 224 -2.09 -9.54 2.25
CA ILE A 224 -3.38 -10.20 2.43
C ILE A 224 -3.16 -11.34 3.42
N ASN A 225 -3.62 -11.15 4.65
CA ASN A 225 -3.49 -12.16 5.69
C ASN A 225 -4.40 -13.36 5.46
N ALA A 226 -4.08 -14.48 6.06
CA ALA A 226 -4.95 -15.65 6.10
C ALA A 226 -6.37 -15.25 6.57
N GLY A 227 -7.39 -15.62 5.79
CA GLY A 227 -8.78 -15.24 6.01
C GLY A 227 -9.19 -13.87 5.46
N GLY A 228 -8.27 -13.12 4.87
CA GLY A 228 -8.57 -11.96 4.03
C GLY A 228 -9.02 -12.40 2.63
N ASN A 229 -9.69 -11.52 1.90
CA ASN A 229 -10.13 -11.79 0.53
C ASN A 229 -9.96 -10.57 -0.37
N MET A 230 -9.05 -10.69 -1.36
CA MET A 230 -8.84 -9.69 -2.41
C MET A 230 -8.38 -10.40 -3.69
N PRO A 231 -9.30 -10.76 -4.60
CA PRO A 231 -8.98 -11.58 -5.76
C PRO A 231 -8.19 -10.86 -6.87
N THR A 232 -8.22 -9.53 -6.90
CA THR A 232 -7.59 -8.77 -7.98
C THR A 232 -6.73 -7.63 -7.44
N LEU A 233 -5.54 -7.46 -8.02
CA LEU A 233 -4.71 -6.29 -7.87
C LEU A 233 -4.37 -5.72 -9.25
N THR A 234 -4.58 -4.43 -9.43
CA THR A 234 -4.20 -3.70 -10.65
C THR A 234 -3.26 -2.56 -10.26
N ASN A 235 -2.07 -2.55 -10.84
CA ASN A 235 -1.05 -1.55 -10.60
C ASN A 235 -0.67 -0.82 -11.88
N SER A 236 -0.91 0.48 -11.93
CA SER A 236 -0.38 1.39 -12.96
C SER A 236 0.64 2.39 -12.39
N GLY A 237 0.74 2.46 -11.06
CA GLY A 237 1.70 3.27 -10.34
C GLY A 237 2.94 2.50 -9.88
N THR A 238 3.38 2.77 -8.66
CA THR A 238 4.54 2.10 -8.06
C THR A 238 4.16 1.41 -6.75
N ILE A 239 4.37 0.11 -6.66
CA ILE A 239 4.40 -0.66 -5.41
C ILE A 239 5.86 -0.91 -5.06
N ARG A 240 6.33 -0.43 -3.91
CA ARG A 240 7.74 -0.51 -3.55
C ARG A 240 7.95 -0.88 -2.10
N SER A 241 8.68 -1.96 -1.87
CA SER A 241 9.14 -2.38 -0.54
C SER A 241 10.65 -2.32 -0.47
N GLN A 242 11.19 -1.62 0.51
CA GLN A 242 12.62 -1.42 0.67
C GLN A 242 13.06 -1.66 2.11
N LEU A 243 14.11 -2.44 2.27
CA LEU A 243 14.81 -2.59 3.53
C LEU A 243 16.22 -2.00 3.39
N PHE A 244 16.53 -1.04 4.24
CA PHE A 244 17.83 -0.42 4.37
C PHE A 244 18.54 -1.01 5.58
N GLY A 245 19.62 -1.76 5.38
CA GLY A 245 20.35 -2.44 6.45
C GLY A 245 20.99 -3.74 5.99
N GLU A 246 21.43 -4.55 6.95
CA GLU A 246 22.20 -5.78 6.67
C GLU A 246 21.30 -7.02 6.60
N ILE A 247 20.20 -7.07 7.36
CA ILE A 247 19.37 -8.27 7.51
C ILE A 247 17.89 -7.89 7.49
N GLY A 248 17.07 -8.64 6.76
CA GLY A 248 15.60 -8.50 6.76
C GLY A 248 14.97 -8.88 5.44
N ALA A 249 13.70 -8.54 5.25
CA ALA A 249 12.93 -8.91 4.09
C ALA A 249 12.25 -7.70 3.44
N ALA A 250 12.19 -7.68 2.12
CA ALA A 250 11.36 -6.76 1.35
C ALA A 250 10.38 -7.56 0.48
N THR A 251 9.08 -7.30 0.62
CA THR A 251 8.05 -7.98 -0.18
C THR A 251 7.08 -6.96 -0.77
N GLY A 252 6.96 -6.93 -2.09
CA GLY A 252 6.02 -6.02 -2.76
C GLY A 252 4.57 -6.39 -2.48
N ILE A 253 4.18 -7.60 -2.82
CA ILE A 253 2.84 -8.16 -2.62
C ILE A 253 2.99 -9.52 -1.96
N ARG A 254 2.32 -9.74 -0.82
CA ARG A 254 2.24 -11.03 -0.14
C ARG A 254 0.80 -11.44 0.09
N ASP A 255 0.40 -12.56 -0.48
CA ASP A 255 -0.90 -13.18 -0.23
C ASP A 255 -0.76 -14.46 0.59
N GLN A 256 -1.15 -14.40 1.86
CA GLN A 256 -1.22 -15.55 2.76
C GLN A 256 -2.60 -16.21 2.77
N SER A 257 -3.57 -15.59 2.11
CA SER A 257 -4.95 -16.09 2.06
C SER A 257 -5.19 -17.08 0.92
N GLY A 258 -4.39 -16.99 -0.14
CA GLY A 258 -4.59 -17.75 -1.38
C GLY A 258 -5.76 -17.24 -2.22
N THR A 259 -6.26 -16.02 -1.97
CA THR A 259 -7.40 -15.45 -2.67
C THR A 259 -7.04 -14.58 -3.86
N LEU A 260 -5.81 -14.08 -3.92
CA LEU A 260 -5.34 -13.25 -5.03
C LEU A 260 -5.10 -14.15 -6.27
N THR A 261 -5.92 -13.98 -7.29
CA THR A 261 -5.90 -14.79 -8.51
C THR A 261 -5.47 -14.01 -9.74
N THR A 262 -5.53 -12.67 -9.69
CA THR A 262 -5.18 -11.82 -10.83
C THR A 262 -4.36 -10.62 -10.40
N ILE A 263 -3.19 -10.44 -11.03
CA ILE A 263 -2.34 -9.27 -10.90
C ILE A 263 -2.14 -8.66 -12.27
N ASN A 264 -2.62 -7.43 -12.46
CA ASN A 264 -2.41 -6.66 -13.68
C ASN A 264 -1.39 -5.55 -13.39
N ASN A 265 -0.23 -5.59 -14.04
CA ASN A 265 0.83 -4.62 -13.83
C ASN A 265 1.16 -3.88 -15.14
N THR A 266 0.91 -2.58 -15.13
CA THR A 266 1.36 -1.63 -16.16
C THR A 266 2.33 -0.60 -15.59
N GLY A 267 2.66 -0.71 -14.30
CA GLY A 267 3.58 0.13 -13.56
C GLY A 267 4.78 -0.64 -13.01
N ALA A 268 5.23 -0.30 -11.81
CA ALA A 268 6.38 -0.92 -11.17
C ALA A 268 5.99 -1.67 -9.89
N ILE A 269 6.47 -2.90 -9.73
CA ILE A 269 6.43 -3.67 -8.48
C ILE A 269 7.87 -3.98 -8.10
N ILE A 270 8.34 -3.44 -6.96
CA ILE A 270 9.76 -3.42 -6.61
C ILE A 270 9.94 -3.91 -5.17
N ALA A 271 10.82 -4.88 -4.99
CA ALA A 271 11.32 -5.30 -3.68
C ALA A 271 12.85 -5.21 -3.67
N LEU A 272 13.41 -4.48 -2.70
CA LEU A 272 14.83 -4.19 -2.64
C LEU A 272 15.38 -4.34 -1.23
N LEU A 273 16.54 -4.99 -1.11
CA LEU A 273 17.41 -4.90 0.04
C LEU A 273 18.56 -3.95 -0.31
N ILE A 274 18.71 -2.89 0.46
CA ILE A 274 19.68 -1.82 0.23
C ILE A 274 20.68 -1.85 1.39
N PRO A 275 21.90 -2.36 1.17
CA PRO A 275 22.94 -2.36 2.20
C PRO A 275 23.23 -0.94 2.66
N THR A 276 23.38 -0.74 3.97
CA THR A 276 23.82 0.52 4.54
C THR A 276 25.25 0.42 5.00
N ASP A 277 26.04 1.44 4.68
CA ASP A 277 27.40 1.57 5.14
C ASP A 277 27.42 2.28 6.49
N ALA A 278 27.88 1.59 7.53
CA ALA A 278 27.94 2.13 8.88
C ALA A 278 29.02 3.22 9.03
N ASP A 279 30.05 3.22 8.18
CA ASP A 279 31.10 4.24 8.14
C ASP A 279 31.50 4.59 6.69
N PRO A 280 30.71 5.43 6.01
CA PRO A 280 30.99 5.78 4.62
C PRO A 280 32.32 6.52 4.40
N ALA A 281 33.05 6.85 5.48
CA ALA A 281 34.35 7.50 5.40
C ALA A 281 35.53 6.52 5.30
N ASP A 282 35.35 5.25 5.59
CA ASP A 282 36.44 4.26 5.65
C ASP A 282 36.81 3.63 4.29
N SER A 283 36.05 3.90 3.23
CA SER A 283 36.23 3.32 1.90
C SER A 283 36.03 1.79 1.83
N ILE A 284 35.40 1.17 2.84
CA ILE A 284 34.99 -0.23 2.83
C ILE A 284 33.54 -0.26 2.36
N PRO A 285 33.18 -0.96 1.28
CA PRO A 285 31.79 -1.06 0.84
C PRO A 285 30.91 -1.69 1.90
N ALA A 286 29.65 -1.24 1.98
CA ALA A 286 28.64 -1.90 2.80
C ALA A 286 28.62 -3.42 2.57
N PRO A 287 28.47 -4.23 3.62
CA PRO A 287 28.29 -5.67 3.44
C PRO A 287 26.99 -5.93 2.65
N PRO A 288 26.96 -7.00 1.82
CA PRO A 288 25.72 -7.35 1.13
C PRO A 288 24.59 -7.59 2.12
N ALA A 289 23.42 -7.01 1.87
CA ALA A 289 22.24 -7.30 2.66
C ALA A 289 21.82 -8.77 2.49
N THR A 290 21.34 -9.37 3.57
CA THR A 290 20.91 -10.77 3.62
C THR A 290 19.42 -10.88 3.90
N GLY A 291 18.72 -11.70 3.11
CA GLY A 291 17.28 -11.95 3.22
C GLY A 291 16.59 -11.94 1.86
N PRO A 292 15.29 -12.21 1.82
CA PRO A 292 14.54 -12.25 0.59
C PRO A 292 14.13 -10.85 0.09
N ALA A 293 14.26 -10.64 -1.22
CA ALA A 293 13.67 -9.52 -1.95
C ALA A 293 12.62 -10.08 -2.93
N VAL A 294 11.38 -10.16 -2.50
CA VAL A 294 10.29 -10.83 -3.23
C VAL A 294 9.30 -9.79 -3.73
N ALA A 295 9.22 -9.61 -5.05
CA ALA A 295 8.25 -8.69 -5.64
C ALA A 295 6.82 -9.18 -5.45
N ILE A 296 6.58 -10.49 -5.65
CA ILE A 296 5.26 -11.11 -5.55
C ILE A 296 5.39 -12.47 -4.87
N ASP A 297 4.75 -12.64 -3.72
CA ASP A 297 4.59 -13.91 -3.01
C ASP A 297 3.11 -14.29 -2.94
N VAL A 298 2.71 -15.19 -3.81
CA VAL A 298 1.38 -15.80 -3.86
C VAL A 298 1.44 -17.31 -3.66
N SER A 299 2.50 -17.77 -2.99
CA SER A 299 2.78 -19.20 -2.77
C SER A 299 1.69 -19.94 -1.98
N ALA A 300 0.85 -19.22 -1.25
CA ALA A 300 -0.31 -19.78 -0.57
C ALA A 300 -1.50 -20.10 -1.52
N ASN A 301 -1.48 -19.61 -2.76
CA ASN A 301 -2.55 -19.88 -3.72
C ASN A 301 -2.46 -21.32 -4.26
N THR A 302 -3.58 -22.01 -4.26
CA THR A 302 -3.68 -23.39 -4.74
C THR A 302 -4.59 -23.54 -5.96
N THR A 303 -5.13 -22.45 -6.47
CA THR A 303 -6.10 -22.45 -7.59
C THR A 303 -5.51 -21.94 -8.90
N GLY A 304 -4.41 -21.21 -8.81
CA GLY A 304 -3.71 -20.58 -9.92
C GLY A 304 -3.86 -19.06 -9.92
N VAL A 305 -2.75 -18.40 -10.28
CA VAL A 305 -2.64 -16.94 -10.36
C VAL A 305 -2.27 -16.53 -11.78
N THR A 306 -2.92 -15.49 -12.29
CA THR A 306 -2.55 -14.88 -13.57
C THR A 306 -1.85 -13.54 -13.30
N ILE A 307 -0.60 -13.42 -13.70
CA ILE A 307 0.16 -12.17 -13.68
C ILE A 307 0.26 -11.65 -15.11
N ASN A 308 -0.35 -10.50 -15.37
CA ASN A 308 -0.29 -9.80 -16.64
C ASN A 308 0.61 -8.58 -16.51
N GLN A 309 1.76 -8.57 -17.16
CA GLN A 309 2.59 -7.38 -17.29
C GLN A 309 2.50 -6.85 -18.72
N THR A 310 1.82 -5.73 -18.89
CA THR A 310 1.45 -5.18 -20.18
C THR A 310 1.81 -3.69 -20.26
N ALA A 311 1.71 -3.11 -21.47
CA ALA A 311 1.70 -1.65 -21.60
C ALA A 311 0.33 -1.12 -21.17
N ASP A 312 0.34 0.03 -20.53
CA ASP A 312 -0.90 0.75 -20.30
C ASP A 312 -1.52 1.23 -21.63
N VAL A 313 -2.83 1.12 -21.71
CA VAL A 313 -3.59 1.61 -22.86
C VAL A 313 -4.07 3.02 -22.55
N VAL A 314 -3.17 3.99 -22.46
CA VAL A 314 -3.48 5.39 -22.21
C VAL A 314 -4.14 5.62 -20.84
N PHE A 315 -3.34 5.85 -19.84
CA PHE A 315 -3.83 6.52 -18.63
C PHE A 315 -4.05 8.01 -18.99
N ASN A 316 -5.26 8.44 -18.92
CA ASN A 316 -5.65 9.84 -18.95
C ASN A 316 -6.11 10.14 -17.52
N ASP A 317 -5.42 10.98 -16.79
CA ASP A 317 -5.83 11.42 -15.45
C ASP A 317 -6.95 12.46 -15.47
N GLU A 318 -7.52 12.67 -16.66
CA GLU A 318 -8.62 13.60 -16.93
C GLU A 318 -8.24 15.09 -16.88
N ASP A 319 -6.97 15.44 -16.62
CA ASP A 319 -6.53 16.80 -16.79
C ASP A 319 -6.27 17.16 -18.28
N THR A 320 -6.10 18.43 -18.56
CA THR A 320 -5.88 18.93 -19.93
C THR A 320 -4.42 19.01 -20.34
N VAL A 321 -3.50 18.63 -19.45
CA VAL A 321 -2.07 18.67 -19.66
C VAL A 321 -1.57 17.26 -19.93
N ASP A 322 -1.06 16.99 -21.15
CA ASP A 322 -0.49 15.70 -21.55
C ASP A 322 0.92 15.52 -20.89
N ASP A 323 0.96 15.48 -19.56
CA ASP A 323 2.17 15.23 -18.77
C ASP A 323 2.28 13.79 -18.28
N ASP A 324 1.26 12.98 -18.44
CA ASP A 324 1.16 11.55 -18.11
C ASP A 324 2.35 10.71 -18.61
N VAL A 325 2.87 11.07 -19.77
CA VAL A 325 3.94 10.29 -20.43
C VAL A 325 5.27 10.37 -19.66
N ASN A 326 5.49 11.44 -18.91
CA ASN A 326 6.74 11.69 -18.19
C ASN A 326 6.72 11.25 -16.72
N ALA A 327 5.53 11.06 -16.16
CA ALA A 327 5.33 10.67 -14.75
C ALA A 327 5.21 9.15 -14.55
N ARG A 328 5.11 8.36 -15.61
CA ARG A 328 4.88 6.91 -15.52
C ARG A 328 6.11 6.16 -15.03
N PRO A 329 5.94 5.25 -14.09
CA PRO A 329 7.02 4.36 -13.70
C PRO A 329 7.42 3.46 -14.88
N THR A 330 8.69 3.08 -14.95
CA THR A 330 9.13 2.02 -15.86
C THR A 330 8.36 0.75 -15.56
N ILE A 331 7.74 0.13 -16.58
CA ILE A 331 7.00 -1.11 -16.41
C ILE A 331 7.97 -2.21 -16.02
N GLN A 332 7.89 -2.69 -14.77
CA GLN A 332 8.80 -3.71 -14.27
C GLN A 332 8.26 -4.47 -13.06
N ILE A 333 8.74 -5.68 -12.91
CA ILE A 333 8.73 -6.42 -11.65
C ILE A 333 10.20 -6.67 -11.28
N TYR A 334 10.63 -6.14 -10.14
CA TYR A 334 11.99 -6.25 -9.63
C TYR A 334 11.99 -6.93 -8.26
N GLY A 335 12.54 -8.12 -8.19
CA GLY A 335 12.51 -9.05 -7.08
C GLY A 335 11.91 -10.39 -7.50
N ASP A 336 12.00 -11.39 -6.65
CA ASP A 336 11.56 -12.73 -6.96
C ASP A 336 10.03 -12.84 -7.03
N ILE A 337 9.54 -13.82 -7.79
CA ILE A 337 8.12 -14.19 -7.87
C ILE A 337 7.96 -15.62 -7.36
N LEU A 338 7.16 -15.78 -6.31
CA LEU A 338 6.85 -17.07 -5.71
C LEU A 338 5.38 -17.42 -5.96
N LEU A 339 5.16 -18.41 -6.81
CA LEU A 339 3.82 -18.92 -7.15
C LEU A 339 3.48 -20.17 -6.33
N GLY A 340 2.19 -20.54 -6.31
CA GLY A 340 1.66 -21.60 -5.47
C GLY A 340 1.62 -22.97 -6.13
N SER A 341 0.55 -23.73 -5.87
CA SER A 341 0.36 -25.08 -6.44
C SER A 341 -0.79 -25.17 -7.44
N GLY A 342 -1.30 -24.03 -7.87
CA GLY A 342 -2.35 -23.96 -8.90
C GLY A 342 -1.76 -23.92 -10.32
N ALA A 343 -2.62 -23.83 -11.32
CA ALA A 343 -2.16 -23.60 -12.70
C ALA A 343 -1.88 -22.10 -12.88
N ASP A 344 -0.62 -21.72 -12.77
CA ASP A 344 -0.19 -20.33 -12.79
C ASP A 344 0.17 -19.83 -14.20
N THR A 345 -0.08 -18.56 -14.45
CA THR A 345 0.20 -17.95 -15.76
C THR A 345 0.92 -16.62 -15.58
N ILE A 346 2.07 -16.47 -16.21
CA ILE A 346 2.75 -15.17 -16.35
C ILE A 346 2.73 -14.75 -17.82
N ASN A 347 2.09 -13.63 -18.10
CA ASN A 347 2.07 -12.97 -19.40
C ASN A 347 2.98 -11.74 -19.35
N LEU A 348 4.25 -11.90 -19.70
CA LEU A 348 5.24 -10.83 -19.80
C LEU A 348 5.19 -10.25 -21.22
N LEU A 349 4.31 -9.29 -21.46
CA LEU A 349 4.05 -8.71 -22.77
C LEU A 349 4.78 -7.37 -22.98
N LYS A 350 5.22 -6.70 -21.90
CA LYS A 350 5.96 -5.44 -21.94
C LYS A 350 6.83 -5.28 -20.69
N GLY A 351 7.90 -4.51 -20.81
CA GLY A 351 8.80 -4.17 -19.70
C GLY A 351 9.66 -5.34 -19.22
N ASP A 352 10.10 -5.28 -17.99
CA ASP A 352 11.09 -6.21 -17.46
C ASP A 352 10.56 -7.02 -16.26
N ILE A 353 10.93 -8.30 -16.19
CA ILE A 353 10.96 -9.07 -14.94
C ILE A 353 12.43 -9.31 -14.60
N ILE A 354 12.87 -8.84 -13.43
CA ILE A 354 14.25 -8.98 -12.93
C ILE A 354 14.17 -9.63 -11.55
N GLY A 355 14.50 -10.91 -11.48
CA GLY A 355 14.39 -11.76 -10.29
C GLY A 355 14.10 -13.21 -10.70
N ASP A 356 14.19 -14.11 -9.74
CA ASP A 356 13.91 -15.52 -9.97
C ASP A 356 12.39 -15.78 -9.90
N VAL A 357 11.91 -16.73 -10.70
CA VAL A 357 10.51 -17.15 -10.68
C VAL A 357 10.41 -18.62 -10.27
N SER A 358 9.65 -18.87 -9.21
CA SER A 358 9.31 -20.22 -8.75
C SER A 358 7.85 -20.52 -9.08
N PHE A 359 7.61 -21.45 -9.99
CA PHE A 359 6.29 -21.90 -10.41
C PHE A 359 5.85 -23.01 -9.50
N GLY A 360 5.88 -23.23 -8.42
CA GLY A 360 5.35 -24.28 -7.55
C GLY A 360 5.02 -25.59 -8.26
N ALA A 361 3.81 -26.03 -8.14
CA ALA A 361 3.30 -27.22 -8.80
C ALA A 361 1.99 -26.90 -9.53
N GLY A 362 1.83 -27.39 -10.75
CA GLY A 362 0.64 -27.13 -11.58
C GLY A 362 0.96 -27.15 -13.05
N ALA A 363 -0.05 -27.00 -13.89
CA ALA A 363 0.15 -26.85 -15.32
C ALA A 363 0.42 -25.37 -15.66
N ASP A 364 1.66 -24.95 -15.49
CA ASP A 364 2.04 -23.55 -15.51
C ASP A 364 2.43 -23.04 -16.90
N SER A 365 2.33 -21.74 -17.09
CA SER A 365 2.72 -21.11 -18.34
C SER A 365 3.43 -19.76 -18.15
N LEU A 366 4.51 -19.57 -18.91
CA LEU A 366 5.22 -18.30 -19.06
C LEU A 366 5.21 -17.90 -20.53
N THR A 367 4.61 -16.77 -20.84
CA THR A 367 4.65 -16.18 -22.18
C THR A 367 5.49 -14.90 -22.14
N ILE A 368 6.51 -14.82 -23.01
CA ILE A 368 7.39 -13.66 -23.14
C ILE A 368 7.26 -13.09 -24.55
N ASN A 369 6.82 -11.85 -24.65
CA ASN A 369 6.79 -11.13 -25.93
C ASN A 369 8.18 -10.53 -26.24
N ASN A 370 8.50 -10.39 -27.53
CA ASN A 370 9.76 -9.81 -28.01
C ASN A 370 9.99 -8.33 -27.57
N ALA A 371 8.96 -7.66 -27.07
CA ALA A 371 9.05 -6.31 -26.50
C ALA A 371 9.33 -6.28 -24.99
N ALA A 372 9.56 -7.44 -24.39
CA ALA A 372 9.76 -7.62 -22.97
C ALA A 372 11.08 -8.32 -22.67
N ARG A 373 11.57 -8.20 -21.43
CA ARG A 373 12.81 -8.83 -20.99
C ARG A 373 12.59 -9.60 -19.67
N PHE A 374 13.06 -10.83 -19.65
CA PHE A 374 13.19 -11.63 -18.45
C PHE A 374 14.67 -11.80 -18.08
N ALA A 375 15.01 -11.56 -16.82
CA ALA A 375 16.38 -11.71 -16.31
C ALA A 375 16.34 -12.32 -14.90
N GLY A 376 16.54 -13.63 -14.81
CA GLY A 376 16.54 -14.42 -13.57
C GLY A 376 16.54 -15.91 -13.85
N GLY A 377 16.48 -16.72 -12.80
CA GLY A 377 16.28 -18.16 -12.86
C GLY A 377 14.79 -18.51 -12.91
N ILE A 378 14.50 -19.69 -13.46
CA ILE A 378 13.15 -20.27 -13.43
C ILE A 378 13.25 -21.63 -12.77
N THR A 379 12.38 -21.87 -11.78
CA THR A 379 12.22 -23.18 -11.15
C THR A 379 10.77 -23.61 -11.25
N ASP A 380 10.57 -24.90 -11.45
CA ASP A 380 9.28 -25.56 -11.54
C ASP A 380 9.38 -26.87 -10.77
N SER A 381 8.45 -27.13 -9.83
CA SER A 381 8.59 -28.23 -8.89
C SER A 381 8.15 -29.59 -9.45
N ASP A 382 7.30 -29.63 -10.48
CA ASP A 382 6.75 -30.86 -11.05
C ASP A 382 7.07 -31.09 -12.54
N GLY A 383 7.68 -30.11 -13.20
CA GLY A 383 8.10 -30.22 -14.62
C GLY A 383 6.96 -30.03 -15.63
N ALA A 384 5.88 -29.36 -15.23
CA ALA A 384 4.70 -29.13 -16.09
C ALA A 384 4.65 -27.72 -16.69
N LEU A 385 5.73 -26.92 -16.54
CA LEU A 385 5.81 -25.55 -17.07
C LEU A 385 5.93 -25.53 -18.60
N THR A 386 5.11 -24.70 -19.23
CA THR A 386 5.19 -24.38 -20.67
C THR A 386 5.74 -22.96 -20.85
N ILE A 387 6.81 -22.80 -21.63
CA ILE A 387 7.39 -21.50 -21.95
C ILE A 387 7.17 -21.18 -23.43
N ASN A 388 6.56 -20.02 -23.69
CA ASN A 388 6.32 -19.47 -25.02
C ASN A 388 7.13 -18.16 -25.19
N VAL A 389 7.96 -18.08 -26.23
CA VAL A 389 8.81 -16.92 -26.53
C VAL A 389 8.59 -16.47 -27.95
#